data_2f3f92d6a44f42eedca7fc6f0ec09ff2
#
_entry.id   2f3f92d6a44f42eedca7fc6f0ec09ff2
#
_cell.length_a   1.000
_cell.length_b   1.000
_cell.length_c   1.000
_cell.angle_alpha   90.00
_cell.angle_beta   90.00
_cell.angle_gamma   90.00
#
_symmetry.space_group_name_H-M   'P 1'
#
loop_
_entity.id
_entity.type
_entity.pdbx_description
1 polymer ?
#
loop_
_entity_poly.entity_id
_entity_poly.type
_entity_poly.pdbx_seq_one_letter_code
_entity_poly.pdbx_strand_id
1 'polypeptide(L)'
;MKIRLFYTDIPFWRAEISRLTLYIGGIDFEDVRMTWRDDFDKMVNTGKLPYGLTSPFRQIPVLEVDGHVIGQTAGIARFCGKLSGMYPKDDDILAAKIDQIIDAANDITNLVGLTMR
;
A
#
# COMPACT_ATOMS: atom_id res chain seq x y z
N MET A 1 13.37 11.61 -4.11
CA MET A 1 12.03 10.98 -4.21
C MET A 1 11.37 11.05 -2.86
N LYS A 2 10.19 11.64 -2.80
CA LYS A 2 9.42 11.75 -1.56
C LYS A 2 8.29 10.73 -1.59
N ILE A 3 8.24 9.87 -0.56
CA ILE A 3 7.27 8.78 -0.48
C ILE A 3 6.46 8.93 0.81
N ARG A 4 5.13 8.84 0.68
CA ARG A 4 4.21 8.76 1.82
C ARG A 4 3.33 7.53 1.66
N LEU A 5 3.21 6.74 2.71
CA LEU A 5 2.30 5.59 2.75
C LEU A 5 1.16 5.89 3.71
N PHE A 6 -0.06 5.85 3.22
CA PHE A 6 -1.26 6.19 3.98
C PHE A 6 -1.99 4.93 4.40
N TYR A 7 -2.17 4.76 5.70
CA TYR A 7 -2.97 3.66 6.26
C TYR A 7 -3.45 4.05 7.66
N THR A 8 -4.37 3.27 8.21
CA THR A 8 -4.80 3.47 9.60
C THR A 8 -3.69 3.08 10.57
N ASP A 9 -3.79 3.56 11.82
CA ASP A 9 -2.76 3.32 12.84
C ASP A 9 -2.91 1.93 13.46
N ILE A 10 -2.57 0.91 12.68
CA ILE A 10 -2.53 -0.48 13.14
C ILE A 10 -1.19 -1.11 12.73
N PRO A 11 -0.66 -2.05 13.54
CA PRO A 11 0.68 -2.62 13.31
C PRO A 11 0.67 -3.81 12.35
N PHE A 12 -0.37 -4.01 11.58
CA PHE A 12 -0.48 -5.14 10.66
C PHE A 12 -1.50 -4.83 9.56
N TRP A 13 -1.78 -5.81 8.74
CA TRP A 13 -2.78 -5.84 7.70
C TRP A 13 -2.22 -5.34 6.35
N ARG A 14 -3.04 -4.69 5.51
CA ARG A 14 -2.73 -4.48 4.08
C ARG A 14 -1.51 -3.61 3.78
N ALA A 15 -1.17 -2.69 4.68
CA ALA A 15 -0.02 -1.79 4.45
C ALA A 15 1.31 -2.40 4.90
N GLU A 16 1.27 -3.47 5.69
CA GLU A 16 2.48 -3.98 6.35
C GLU A 16 3.50 -4.53 5.35
N ILE A 17 3.04 -5.18 4.28
CA ILE A 17 3.94 -5.65 3.24
C ILE A 17 4.76 -4.50 2.64
N SER A 18 4.13 -3.37 2.39
CA SER A 18 4.80 -2.20 1.82
C SER A 18 5.71 -1.50 2.83
N ARG A 19 5.26 -1.38 4.10
CA ARG A 19 6.12 -0.85 5.18
C ARG A 19 7.40 -1.65 5.33
N LEU A 20 7.27 -2.98 5.42
CA LEU A 20 8.41 -3.88 5.59
C LEU A 20 9.33 -3.84 4.38
N THR A 21 8.78 -3.84 3.19
CA THR A 21 9.57 -3.81 1.95
C THR A 21 10.40 -2.53 1.86
N LEU A 22 9.80 -1.38 2.14
CA LEU A 22 10.52 -0.11 2.14
C LEU A 22 11.58 -0.06 3.23
N TYR A 23 11.24 -0.54 4.42
CA TYR A 23 12.16 -0.57 5.56
C TYR A 23 13.38 -1.46 5.27
N ILE A 24 13.15 -2.68 4.83
CA ILE A 24 14.23 -3.63 4.53
C ILE A 24 15.10 -3.12 3.37
N GLY A 25 14.49 -2.47 2.40
CA GLY A 25 15.20 -1.87 1.28
C GLY A 25 15.97 -0.60 1.61
N GLY A 26 15.84 -0.08 2.83
CA GLY A 26 16.50 1.17 3.23
C GLY A 26 15.94 2.41 2.53
N ILE A 27 14.67 2.35 2.12
CA ILE A 27 14.00 3.46 1.43
C ILE A 27 13.31 4.34 2.47
N ASP A 28 13.65 5.63 2.50
CA ASP A 28 12.99 6.58 3.39
C ASP A 28 11.56 6.85 2.92
N PHE A 29 10.64 6.83 3.86
CA PHE A 29 9.24 7.16 3.60
C PHE A 29 8.57 7.72 4.85
N GLU A 30 7.53 8.51 4.65
CA GLU A 30 6.68 8.97 5.74
C GLU A 30 5.54 7.96 5.91
N ASP A 31 5.44 7.38 7.10
CA ASP A 31 4.36 6.44 7.45
C ASP A 31 3.20 7.25 8.02
N VAL A 32 2.25 7.63 7.16
CA VAL A 32 1.13 8.48 7.54
C VAL A 32 0.05 7.60 8.17
N ARG A 33 -0.09 7.72 9.49
CA ARG A 33 -1.07 6.97 10.29
C ARG A 33 -2.36 7.77 10.37
N MET A 34 -3.38 7.29 9.67
CA MET A 34 -4.68 7.97 9.58
C MET A 34 -5.54 7.63 10.78
N THR A 35 -6.24 8.64 11.33
CA THR A 35 -7.24 8.41 12.37
C THR A 35 -8.51 7.80 11.77
N TRP A 36 -9.28 7.06 12.59
CA TRP A 36 -10.48 6.39 12.11
C TRP A 36 -11.61 7.37 11.79
N ARG A 37 -11.86 8.33 12.67
CA ARG A 37 -12.99 9.27 12.52
C ARG A 37 -12.69 10.39 11.53
N ASP A 38 -11.58 11.10 11.74
CA ASP A 38 -11.32 12.29 10.93
C ASP A 38 -10.78 11.94 9.56
N ASP A 39 -9.78 11.07 9.49
CA ASP A 39 -9.10 10.78 8.21
C ASP A 39 -9.80 9.68 7.42
N PHE A 40 -10.07 8.54 8.05
CA PHE A 40 -10.63 7.37 7.34
C PHE A 40 -12.06 7.63 6.88
N ASP A 41 -12.94 8.11 7.77
CA ASP A 41 -14.33 8.40 7.40
C ASP A 41 -14.41 9.47 6.32
N LYS A 42 -13.57 10.50 6.40
CA LYS A 42 -13.50 11.53 5.38
C LYS A 42 -13.07 10.95 4.03
N MET A 43 -12.09 10.07 4.03
CA MET A 43 -11.61 9.42 2.81
C MET A 43 -12.71 8.53 2.19
N VAL A 44 -13.42 7.76 2.99
CA VAL A 44 -14.52 6.91 2.51
C VAL A 44 -15.64 7.75 1.91
N ASN A 45 -16.00 8.84 2.57
CA ASN A 45 -17.15 9.66 2.17
C ASN A 45 -16.82 10.65 1.04
N THR A 46 -15.62 11.19 0.99
CA THR A 46 -15.24 12.25 0.06
C THR A 46 -14.09 11.92 -0.87
N GLY A 47 -13.35 10.84 -0.61
CA GLY A 47 -12.11 10.50 -1.33
C GLY A 47 -10.89 11.27 -0.82
N LYS A 48 -11.06 12.20 0.10
CA LYS A 48 -9.96 13.08 0.54
C LYS A 48 -9.02 12.38 1.51
N LEU A 49 -7.73 12.51 1.25
CA LEU A 49 -6.64 12.07 2.11
C LEU A 49 -5.99 13.27 2.80
N PRO A 50 -5.20 13.04 3.86
CA PRO A 50 -4.31 14.09 4.38
C PRO A 50 -3.44 14.68 3.27
N TYR A 51 -2.95 15.90 3.50
CA TYR A 51 -2.10 16.66 2.55
C TYR A 51 -2.81 17.08 1.26
N GLY A 52 -4.14 17.09 1.25
CA GLY A 52 -4.91 17.55 0.09
C GLY A 52 -4.94 16.57 -1.08
N LEU A 53 -4.54 15.33 -0.86
CA LEU A 53 -4.53 14.29 -1.88
C LEU A 53 -5.90 13.60 -1.99
N THR A 54 -6.08 12.81 -3.04
CA THR A 54 -7.33 12.07 -3.27
C THR A 54 -7.02 10.58 -3.43
N SER A 55 -7.74 9.75 -2.69
CA SER A 55 -7.65 8.29 -2.83
C SER A 55 -8.33 7.85 -4.12
N PRO A 56 -7.64 7.13 -5.01
CA PRO A 56 -8.21 6.73 -6.30
C PRO A 56 -9.45 5.85 -6.18
N PHE A 57 -9.53 5.03 -5.14
CA PHE A 57 -10.60 4.04 -4.97
C PHE A 57 -11.37 4.22 -3.66
N ARG A 58 -11.17 5.32 -2.96
CA ARG A 58 -11.71 5.54 -1.60
C ARG A 58 -11.40 4.36 -0.67
N GLN A 59 -10.20 3.84 -0.80
CA GLN A 59 -9.67 2.73 -0.02
C GLN A 59 -8.24 3.02 0.37
N ILE A 60 -7.74 2.34 1.36
CA ILE A 60 -6.35 2.36 1.80
C ILE A 60 -5.81 0.93 1.83
N PRO A 61 -4.51 0.72 1.69
CA PRO A 61 -3.42 1.71 1.65
C PRO A 61 -3.40 2.53 0.37
N VAL A 62 -2.78 3.69 0.45
CA VAL A 62 -2.44 4.56 -0.69
C VAL A 62 -0.98 4.94 -0.57
N LEU A 63 -0.28 4.95 -1.69
CA LEU A 63 1.11 5.42 -1.76
C LEU A 63 1.17 6.70 -2.58
N GLU A 64 1.84 7.72 -2.06
CA GLU A 64 2.18 8.91 -2.82
C GLU A 64 3.68 8.90 -3.11
N VAL A 65 4.04 9.12 -4.37
CA VAL A 65 5.43 9.23 -4.81
C VAL A 65 5.56 10.52 -5.64
N ASP A 66 6.23 11.51 -5.07
CA ASP A 66 6.44 12.80 -5.72
C ASP A 66 5.15 13.40 -6.30
N GLY A 67 4.06 13.31 -5.55
CA GLY A 67 2.74 13.82 -5.95
C GLY A 67 1.88 12.84 -6.75
N HIS A 68 2.43 11.73 -7.19
CA HIS A 68 1.66 10.67 -7.87
C HIS A 68 1.01 9.76 -6.83
N VAL A 69 -0.27 9.50 -6.99
CA VAL A 69 -1.05 8.71 -6.03
C VAL A 69 -1.38 7.35 -6.61
N ILE A 70 -1.04 6.30 -5.87
CA ILE A 70 -1.22 4.90 -6.29
C ILE A 70 -2.07 4.20 -5.24
N GLY A 71 -3.17 3.59 -5.67
CA GLY A 71 -4.01 2.74 -4.83
C GLY A 71 -3.75 1.26 -5.11
N GLN A 72 -4.42 0.40 -4.37
CA GLN A 72 -4.39 -1.05 -4.44
C GLN A 72 -3.12 -1.68 -3.83
N THR A 73 -3.34 -2.53 -2.84
CA THR A 73 -2.29 -3.18 -2.04
C THR A 73 -1.22 -3.86 -2.89
N ALA A 74 -1.63 -4.63 -3.90
CA ALA A 74 -0.69 -5.38 -4.74
C ALA A 74 0.16 -4.47 -5.62
N GLY A 75 -0.45 -3.45 -6.22
CA GLY A 75 0.27 -2.48 -7.05
C GLY A 75 1.30 -1.70 -6.24
N ILE A 76 0.93 -1.29 -5.05
CA ILE A 76 1.83 -0.60 -4.12
C ILE A 76 2.98 -1.52 -3.73
N ALA A 77 2.70 -2.77 -3.38
CA ALA A 77 3.71 -3.74 -2.99
C ALA A 77 4.74 -3.99 -4.10
N ARG A 78 4.29 -4.11 -5.35
CA ARG A 78 5.18 -4.29 -6.50
C ARG A 78 6.10 -3.07 -6.70
N PHE A 79 5.54 -1.89 -6.61
CA PHE A 79 6.33 -0.66 -6.72
C PHE A 79 7.38 -0.58 -5.62
N CYS A 80 7.00 -0.82 -4.37
CA CYS A 80 7.93 -0.85 -3.25
C CYS A 80 9.02 -1.92 -3.43
N GLY A 81 8.63 -3.08 -3.94
CA GLY A 81 9.56 -4.15 -4.25
C GLY A 81 10.59 -3.76 -5.33
N LYS A 82 10.15 -3.04 -6.34
CA LYS A 82 11.06 -2.54 -7.39
C LYS A 82 12.06 -1.54 -6.82
N LEU A 83 11.59 -0.58 -6.02
CA LEU A 83 12.48 0.38 -5.37
C LEU A 83 13.49 -0.27 -4.47
N SER A 84 13.08 -1.30 -3.74
CA SER A 84 13.90 -1.99 -2.74
C SER A 84 14.80 -3.07 -3.33
N GLY A 85 14.77 -3.29 -4.64
CA GLY A 85 15.56 -4.32 -5.31
C GLY A 85 15.05 -5.74 -5.09
N MET A 86 13.82 -5.91 -4.59
CA MET A 86 13.23 -7.21 -4.31
C MET A 86 12.35 -7.76 -5.43
N TYR A 87 12.09 -6.95 -6.43
CA TYR A 87 11.27 -7.33 -7.58
C TYR A 87 12.15 -7.33 -8.83
N PRO A 88 12.15 -8.41 -9.62
CA PRO A 88 13.07 -8.55 -10.74
C PRO A 88 12.78 -7.55 -11.86
N LYS A 89 13.84 -7.04 -12.49
CA LYS A 89 13.71 -6.08 -13.60
C LYS A 89 13.73 -6.77 -14.96
N ASP A 90 14.52 -7.84 -15.08
CA ASP A 90 14.83 -8.46 -16.36
C ASP A 90 14.47 -9.97 -16.40
N ASP A 91 13.61 -10.43 -15.51
CA ASP A 91 13.18 -11.82 -15.44
C ASP A 91 11.68 -11.88 -15.28
N ASP A 92 10.96 -11.95 -16.41
CA ASP A 92 9.50 -11.92 -16.44
C ASP A 92 8.87 -13.14 -15.77
N ILE A 93 9.52 -14.31 -15.85
CA ILE A 93 9.00 -15.52 -15.20
C ILE A 93 9.08 -15.39 -13.68
N LEU A 94 10.21 -14.92 -13.17
CA LEU A 94 10.35 -14.69 -11.73
C LEU A 94 9.38 -13.60 -11.25
N ALA A 95 9.22 -12.54 -12.02
CA ALA A 95 8.24 -11.50 -11.72
C ALA A 95 6.82 -12.07 -11.61
N ALA A 96 6.42 -12.93 -12.56
CA ALA A 96 5.11 -13.58 -12.53
C ALA A 96 4.94 -14.49 -11.31
N LYS A 97 5.99 -15.20 -10.91
CA LYS A 97 5.97 -16.05 -9.71
C LYS A 97 5.80 -15.22 -8.44
N ILE A 98 6.44 -14.07 -8.37
CA ILE A 98 6.27 -13.13 -7.25
C ILE A 98 4.85 -12.57 -7.25
N ASP A 99 4.35 -12.17 -8.42
CA ASP A 99 2.99 -11.62 -8.56
C ASP A 99 1.93 -12.62 -8.11
N GLN A 100 2.07 -13.91 -8.46
CA GLN A 100 1.10 -14.92 -8.04
C GLN A 100 1.04 -15.04 -6.51
N ILE A 101 2.16 -14.89 -5.82
CA ILE A 101 2.19 -14.94 -4.36
C ILE A 101 1.53 -13.68 -3.75
N ILE A 102 1.83 -12.52 -4.31
CA ILE A 102 1.23 -11.25 -3.87
C ILE A 102 -0.30 -11.30 -4.06
N ASP A 103 -0.75 -11.76 -5.23
CA ASP A 103 -2.16 -11.82 -5.54
C ASP A 103 -2.89 -12.88 -4.69
N ALA A 104 -2.28 -14.04 -4.47
CA ALA A 104 -2.83 -15.07 -3.59
C ALA A 104 -2.94 -14.58 -2.13
N ALA A 105 -1.94 -13.89 -1.63
CA ALA A 105 -1.97 -13.29 -0.30
C ALA A 105 -3.11 -12.26 -0.19
N ASN A 106 -3.32 -11.47 -1.24
CA ASN A 106 -4.40 -10.50 -1.30
C ASN A 106 -5.79 -11.17 -1.27
N ASP A 107 -5.96 -12.27 -1.99
CA ASP A 107 -7.20 -13.04 -1.98
C ASP A 107 -7.51 -13.54 -0.57
N ILE A 108 -6.52 -14.08 0.12
CA ILE A 108 -6.68 -14.57 1.50
C ILE A 108 -7.03 -13.41 2.43
N THR A 109 -6.34 -12.29 2.31
CA THR A 109 -6.60 -11.09 3.13
C THR A 109 -8.04 -10.60 2.93
N ASN A 110 -8.52 -10.59 1.70
CA ASN A 110 -9.89 -10.18 1.39
C ASN A 110 -10.93 -11.14 2.00
N LEU A 111 -10.69 -12.45 1.94
CA LEU A 111 -11.57 -13.44 2.54
C LEU A 111 -11.63 -13.28 4.06
N VAL A 112 -10.48 -13.13 4.72
CA VAL A 112 -10.41 -12.91 6.16
C VAL A 112 -11.13 -11.60 6.53
N GLY A 113 -10.94 -10.54 5.74
CA GLY A 113 -11.61 -9.26 5.96
C GLY A 113 -13.13 -9.36 5.98
N LEU A 114 -13.71 -10.25 5.16
CA LEU A 114 -15.15 -10.48 5.15
C LEU A 114 -15.65 -11.12 6.45
N THR A 115 -14.82 -11.91 7.12
CA THR A 115 -15.19 -12.59 8.36
C THR A 115 -15.02 -11.71 9.60
N MET A 116 -14.36 -10.57 9.48
CA MET A 116 -14.08 -9.65 10.60
C MET A 116 -15.17 -8.59 10.80
N ARG A 117 -16.21 -8.61 10.02
CA ARG A 117 -17.31 -7.63 10.07
C ARG A 117 -18.35 -7.99 11.11
#